data_cdb8ea9c30dc5afe41fb9f92763e73eb
#
_entry.id   cdb8ea9c30dc5afe41fb9f92763e73eb
#
_cell.length_a   1.000
_cell.length_b   1.000
_cell.length_c   1.000
_cell.angle_alpha   90.00
_cell.angle_beta   90.00
_cell.angle_gamma   90.00
#
_symmetry.space_group_name_H-M   'P 1'
#
loop_
_entity.id
_entity.type
_entity.pdbx_description
1 polymer ?
#
loop_
_entity_poly.entity_id
_entity_poly.type
_entity_poly.pdbx_seq_one_letter_code
_entity_poly.pdbx_strand_id
1 'polypeptide(L)'
;LGEEQEKEVAVYTIFNVLMEFIKSFNIISPFITEAIYQNFKEEFNLKESSIMHYNFPTVNEEKIDLELEQSVEASKQIVQSALNAREKAKLGLRWPVKEIVVVSKKQEVIAAVEKMRDIIQKQVNTKSINVLESLPGVSIKIKCDPGKIGKAYGQLTPEIATKLTIDSPETIIGHLEKESVYTFSIGDKEVKITKDMIIVEREVPDIFQEREFRSGQVYLNTERSEELDAEGYAREVMRNIQQLRKKAGLEKLDSIVLLLKVSKEMKEMLEPFKPEIEEKIGADKMEISIADSVRKHEHQAEFKVKWEKFSVWFSKV
;
A
#
# COMPACT_ATOMS: atom_id res chain seq x y z
N LEU A 1 -5.26 16.90 2.21
CA LEU A 1 -4.08 17.69 1.84
C LEU A 1 -3.43 18.11 3.14
N GLY A 2 -2.10 17.92 3.27
CA GLY A 2 -1.34 18.30 4.45
C GLY A 2 -1.47 19.78 4.80
N GLU A 3 -0.89 20.15 5.91
CA GLU A 3 -0.76 21.54 6.32
C GLU A 3 -0.13 22.38 5.19
N GLU A 4 -0.36 23.69 5.20
CA GLU A 4 0.12 24.62 4.13
C GLU A 4 1.64 24.48 3.91
N GLN A 5 2.37 24.27 4.99
CA GLN A 5 3.81 24.03 4.98
C GLN A 5 4.21 22.75 4.22
N GLU A 6 3.45 21.64 4.34
CA GLU A 6 3.70 20.42 3.58
C GLU A 6 3.47 20.64 2.07
N LYS A 7 2.50 21.49 1.71
CA LYS A 7 2.24 21.84 0.31
C LYS A 7 3.39 22.64 -0.29
N GLU A 8 3.90 23.63 0.44
CA GLU A 8 5.04 24.44 0.00
C GLU A 8 6.29 23.57 -0.22
N VAL A 9 6.60 22.68 0.74
CA VAL A 9 7.72 21.73 0.61
C VAL A 9 7.52 20.80 -0.58
N ALA A 10 6.31 20.30 -0.79
CA ALA A 10 6.00 19.45 -1.93
C ALA A 10 6.18 20.18 -3.26
N VAL A 11 5.65 21.41 -3.39
CA VAL A 11 5.79 22.23 -4.60
C VAL A 11 7.26 22.54 -4.86
N TYR A 12 8.01 22.95 -3.83
CA TYR A 12 9.44 23.21 -3.92
C TYR A 12 10.21 21.97 -4.41
N THR A 13 9.94 20.82 -3.82
CA THR A 13 10.61 19.57 -4.18
C THR A 13 10.30 19.16 -5.62
N ILE A 14 9.02 19.18 -5.99
CA ILE A 14 8.58 18.84 -7.36
C ILE A 14 9.20 19.79 -8.36
N PHE A 15 9.19 21.10 -8.11
CA PHE A 15 9.79 22.10 -8.99
C PHE A 15 11.29 21.83 -9.22
N ASN A 16 12.07 21.63 -8.14
CA ASN A 16 13.50 21.39 -8.27
C ASN A 16 13.80 20.10 -9.05
N VAL A 17 13.09 19.00 -8.71
CA VAL A 17 13.28 17.71 -9.41
C VAL A 17 12.92 17.84 -10.89
N LEU A 18 11.80 18.48 -11.22
CA LEU A 18 11.39 18.68 -12.61
C LEU A 18 12.34 19.59 -13.38
N MET A 19 12.85 20.67 -12.76
CA MET A 19 13.82 21.55 -13.40
C MET A 19 15.10 20.80 -13.77
N GLU A 20 15.67 20.01 -12.84
CA GLU A 20 16.89 19.23 -13.13
C GLU A 20 16.62 18.13 -14.18
N PHE A 21 15.41 17.53 -14.12
CA PHE A 21 14.97 16.55 -15.11
C PHE A 21 14.87 17.16 -16.52
N ILE A 22 14.15 18.30 -16.68
CA ILE A 22 13.97 18.92 -18.00
C ILE A 22 15.28 19.48 -18.58
N LYS A 23 16.20 19.97 -17.74
CA LYS A 23 17.57 20.34 -18.18
C LYS A 23 18.28 19.12 -18.79
N SER A 24 18.24 17.97 -18.11
CA SER A 24 18.86 16.74 -18.61
C SER A 24 18.18 16.21 -19.85
N PHE A 25 16.83 16.21 -19.87
CA PHE A 25 16.02 15.66 -20.95
C PHE A 25 15.98 16.56 -22.18
N ASN A 26 16.37 17.83 -22.05
CA ASN A 26 16.41 18.80 -23.15
C ASN A 26 17.30 18.36 -24.33
N ILE A 27 18.32 17.56 -24.06
CA ILE A 27 19.19 17.00 -25.11
C ILE A 27 18.40 16.04 -26.04
N ILE A 28 17.41 15.32 -25.48
CA ILE A 28 16.61 14.32 -26.22
C ILE A 28 15.38 14.95 -26.84
N SER A 29 14.68 15.84 -26.11
CA SER A 29 13.39 16.41 -26.50
C SER A 29 13.34 17.92 -26.25
N PRO A 30 14.08 18.74 -27.03
CA PRO A 30 14.22 20.16 -26.76
C PRO A 30 12.91 20.95 -26.83
N PHE A 31 12.01 20.61 -27.74
CA PHE A 31 10.75 21.36 -27.90
C PHE A 31 9.79 21.17 -26.74
N ILE A 32 9.64 19.93 -26.22
CA ILE A 32 8.73 19.66 -25.12
C ILE A 32 9.27 20.22 -23.80
N THR A 33 10.59 20.11 -23.58
CA THR A 33 11.22 20.65 -22.37
C THR A 33 11.19 22.17 -22.35
N GLU A 34 11.35 22.82 -23.50
CA GLU A 34 11.18 24.26 -23.62
C GLU A 34 9.75 24.70 -23.33
N ALA A 35 8.75 23.98 -23.86
CA ALA A 35 7.34 24.30 -23.60
C ALA A 35 7.00 24.17 -22.10
N ILE A 36 7.49 23.12 -21.43
CA ILE A 36 7.33 22.95 -19.97
C ILE A 36 8.04 24.08 -19.22
N TYR A 37 9.26 24.43 -19.64
CA TYR A 37 10.03 25.50 -19.01
C TYR A 37 9.31 26.85 -19.11
N GLN A 38 8.73 27.20 -20.26
CA GLN A 38 8.02 28.47 -20.43
C GLN A 38 6.81 28.58 -19.46
N ASN A 39 6.08 27.50 -19.23
CA ASN A 39 5.03 27.48 -18.19
C ASN A 39 5.61 27.72 -16.78
N PHE A 40 6.75 27.10 -16.45
CA PHE A 40 7.42 27.33 -15.17
C PHE A 40 7.95 28.75 -15.06
N LYS A 41 8.47 29.30 -16.15
CA LYS A 41 9.01 30.66 -16.19
C LYS A 41 7.95 31.69 -15.83
N GLU A 42 6.74 31.58 -16.37
CA GLU A 42 5.63 32.47 -16.07
C GLU A 42 5.20 32.36 -14.62
N GLU A 43 5.00 31.12 -14.12
CA GLU A 43 4.48 30.87 -12.78
C GLU A 43 5.49 31.21 -11.68
N PHE A 44 6.78 30.85 -11.85
CA PHE A 44 7.83 31.05 -10.87
C PHE A 44 8.74 32.25 -11.13
N ASN A 45 8.42 33.06 -12.13
CA ASN A 45 9.14 34.29 -12.47
C ASN A 45 10.64 34.06 -12.73
N LEU A 46 10.98 33.03 -13.51
CA LEU A 46 12.36 32.63 -13.79
C LEU A 46 13.05 33.63 -14.71
N LYS A 47 14.36 33.86 -14.50
CA LYS A 47 15.12 34.92 -15.21
C LYS A 47 15.49 34.55 -16.63
N GLU A 48 15.89 33.30 -16.85
CA GLU A 48 16.38 32.86 -18.14
C GLU A 48 15.27 32.83 -19.19
N SER A 49 15.59 33.15 -20.44
CA SER A 49 14.60 33.19 -21.52
C SER A 49 14.26 31.81 -22.08
N SER A 50 15.15 30.82 -21.88
CA SER A 50 15.02 29.45 -22.37
C SER A 50 15.70 28.46 -21.41
N ILE A 51 15.23 27.22 -21.38
CA ILE A 51 15.87 26.11 -20.64
C ILE A 51 17.29 25.87 -21.13
N MET A 52 17.59 26.20 -22.40
CA MET A 52 18.92 26.01 -23.00
C MET A 52 19.98 26.94 -22.44
N HIS A 53 19.61 27.97 -21.69
CA HIS A 53 20.57 28.87 -21.04
C HIS A 53 21.04 28.36 -19.68
N TYR A 54 20.48 27.27 -19.17
CA TYR A 54 20.95 26.65 -17.96
C TYR A 54 22.06 25.66 -18.22
N ASN A 55 22.97 25.55 -17.26
CA ASN A 55 23.99 24.51 -17.28
C ASN A 55 23.34 23.12 -17.07
N PHE A 56 24.01 22.11 -17.63
CA PHE A 56 23.66 20.72 -17.40
C PHE A 56 23.71 20.40 -15.87
N PRO A 57 22.79 19.62 -15.33
CA PRO A 57 22.78 19.27 -13.92
C PRO A 57 24.09 18.62 -13.47
N THR A 58 24.57 19.03 -12.31
CA THR A 58 25.73 18.43 -11.64
C THR A 58 25.26 17.70 -10.39
N VAL A 59 25.96 16.61 -10.06
CA VAL A 59 25.66 15.85 -8.84
C VAL A 59 26.01 16.70 -7.61
N ASN A 60 25.09 16.76 -6.65
CA ASN A 60 25.35 17.33 -5.34
C ASN A 60 25.46 16.18 -4.33
N GLU A 61 26.70 15.77 -4.03
CA GLU A 61 26.99 14.64 -3.15
C GLU A 61 26.48 14.84 -1.71
N GLU A 62 26.39 16.10 -1.24
CA GLU A 62 25.85 16.42 0.09
C GLU A 62 24.37 16.10 0.25
N LYS A 63 23.63 15.98 -0.86
CA LYS A 63 22.20 15.62 -0.86
C LYS A 63 21.96 14.12 -1.00
N ILE A 64 23.00 13.32 -1.18
CA ILE A 64 22.87 11.86 -1.28
C ILE A 64 22.81 11.27 0.13
N ASP A 65 21.67 10.72 0.48
CA ASP A 65 21.45 9.98 1.73
C ASP A 65 21.15 8.51 1.41
N LEU A 66 22.20 7.70 1.39
CA LEU A 66 22.10 6.28 1.05
C LEU A 66 21.22 5.49 2.05
N GLU A 67 21.20 5.90 3.32
CA GLU A 67 20.36 5.25 4.33
C GLU A 67 18.87 5.55 4.08
N LEU A 68 18.56 6.80 3.70
CA LEU A 68 17.21 7.19 3.32
C LEU A 68 16.76 6.45 2.05
N GLU A 69 17.63 6.35 1.04
CA GLU A 69 17.34 5.63 -0.21
C GLU A 69 17.03 4.16 0.05
N GLN A 70 17.83 3.49 0.90
CA GLN A 70 17.59 2.11 1.31
C GLN A 70 16.28 1.98 2.08
N SER A 71 15.97 2.91 2.98
CA SER A 71 14.73 2.94 3.73
C SER A 71 13.51 3.13 2.82
N VAL A 72 13.59 4.00 1.82
CA VAL A 72 12.54 4.20 0.82
C VAL A 72 12.34 2.94 -0.02
N GLU A 73 13.42 2.28 -0.46
CA GLU A 73 13.33 1.06 -1.26
C GLU A 73 12.71 -0.11 -0.46
N ALA A 74 13.12 -0.29 0.79
CA ALA A 74 12.50 -1.28 1.68
C ALA A 74 11.03 -0.98 1.92
N SER A 75 10.66 0.29 2.13
CA SER A 75 9.28 0.73 2.30
C SER A 75 8.42 0.46 1.07
N LYS A 76 8.93 0.68 -0.14
CA LYS A 76 8.24 0.33 -1.39
C LYS A 76 7.92 -1.16 -1.47
N GLN A 77 8.89 -2.02 -1.11
CA GLN A 77 8.69 -3.46 -1.12
C GLN A 77 7.63 -3.90 -0.09
N ILE A 78 7.64 -3.32 1.12
CA ILE A 78 6.64 -3.56 2.15
C ILE A 78 5.25 -3.15 1.66
N VAL A 79 5.11 -1.92 1.13
CA VAL A 79 3.84 -1.40 0.62
C VAL A 79 3.31 -2.27 -0.52
N GLN A 80 4.16 -2.62 -1.49
CA GLN A 80 3.76 -3.46 -2.62
C GLN A 80 3.27 -4.84 -2.15
N SER A 81 3.98 -5.45 -1.19
CA SER A 81 3.59 -6.75 -0.62
C SER A 81 2.28 -6.65 0.17
N ALA A 82 2.08 -5.58 0.93
CA ALA A 82 0.84 -5.34 1.65
C ALA A 82 -0.34 -5.12 0.70
N LEU A 83 -0.15 -4.38 -0.39
CA LEU A 83 -1.18 -4.19 -1.42
C LEU A 83 -1.52 -5.51 -2.13
N ASN A 84 -0.54 -6.33 -2.44
CA ASN A 84 -0.74 -7.67 -3.00
C ASN A 84 -1.47 -8.61 -2.01
N ALA A 85 -1.22 -8.46 -0.69
CA ALA A 85 -1.96 -9.19 0.34
C ALA A 85 -3.43 -8.74 0.39
N ARG A 86 -3.69 -7.42 0.27
CA ARG A 86 -5.06 -6.88 0.18
C ARG A 86 -5.82 -7.40 -1.03
N GLU A 87 -5.16 -7.46 -2.19
CA GLU A 87 -5.75 -8.00 -3.42
C GLU A 87 -6.15 -9.47 -3.25
N LYS A 88 -5.26 -10.29 -2.70
CA LYS A 88 -5.57 -11.71 -2.41
C LYS A 88 -6.72 -11.85 -1.42
N ALA A 89 -6.77 -10.99 -0.40
CA ALA A 89 -7.88 -10.92 0.57
C ALA A 89 -9.16 -10.31 -0.01
N LYS A 90 -9.14 -9.79 -1.26
CA LYS A 90 -10.26 -9.05 -1.89
C LYS A 90 -10.70 -7.83 -1.09
N LEU A 91 -9.77 -7.21 -0.38
CA LEU A 91 -9.98 -6.00 0.42
C LEU A 91 -9.50 -4.76 -0.36
N GLY A 92 -10.45 -3.99 -0.87
CA GLY A 92 -10.16 -2.72 -1.54
C GLY A 92 -9.40 -1.74 -0.63
N LEU A 93 -8.56 -0.88 -1.21
CA LEU A 93 -7.70 0.02 -0.44
C LEU A 93 -8.48 1.02 0.45
N ARG A 94 -9.71 1.38 0.09
CA ARG A 94 -10.57 2.25 0.90
C ARG A 94 -11.07 1.63 2.21
N TRP A 95 -11.02 0.32 2.31
CA TRP A 95 -11.41 -0.42 3.51
C TRP A 95 -10.19 -0.54 4.43
N PRO A 96 -10.11 0.21 5.54
CA PRO A 96 -8.97 0.14 6.42
C PRO A 96 -8.81 -1.24 7.02
N VAL A 97 -7.58 -1.63 7.34
CA VAL A 97 -7.28 -2.85 8.09
C VAL A 97 -6.72 -2.50 9.46
N LYS A 98 -6.90 -3.41 10.41
CA LYS A 98 -6.46 -3.22 11.79
C LYS A 98 -4.96 -3.03 11.88
N GLU A 99 -4.21 -3.93 11.25
CA GLU A 99 -2.75 -3.91 11.28
C GLU A 99 -2.12 -4.63 10.10
N ILE A 100 -0.88 -4.31 9.85
CA ILE A 100 0.07 -5.17 9.14
C ILE A 100 1.22 -5.53 10.06
N VAL A 101 1.69 -6.77 9.95
CA VAL A 101 2.89 -7.23 10.65
C VAL A 101 3.97 -7.49 9.62
N VAL A 102 5.09 -6.81 9.76
CA VAL A 102 6.30 -7.01 8.94
C VAL A 102 7.22 -7.94 9.71
N VAL A 103 7.54 -9.08 9.12
CA VAL A 103 8.47 -10.05 9.72
C VAL A 103 9.78 -9.96 8.97
N SER A 104 10.82 -9.52 9.67
CA SER A 104 12.19 -9.46 9.15
C SER A 104 13.21 -9.39 10.27
N LYS A 105 14.38 -10.00 10.04
CA LYS A 105 15.57 -9.90 10.92
C LYS A 105 16.57 -8.87 10.42
N LYS A 106 16.30 -8.23 9.25
CA LYS A 106 17.20 -7.27 8.65
C LYS A 106 17.00 -5.89 9.26
N GLN A 107 18.08 -5.31 9.78
CA GLN A 107 18.06 -4.00 10.41
C GLN A 107 17.59 -2.90 9.46
N GLU A 108 17.90 -3.01 8.17
CA GLU A 108 17.44 -2.07 7.14
C GLU A 108 15.91 -2.01 7.02
N VAL A 109 15.21 -3.15 7.19
CA VAL A 109 13.74 -3.22 7.16
C VAL A 109 13.15 -2.61 8.42
N ILE A 110 13.74 -2.90 9.57
CA ILE A 110 13.31 -2.34 10.87
C ILE A 110 13.41 -0.81 10.83
N ALA A 111 14.58 -0.30 10.44
CA ALA A 111 14.81 1.15 10.30
C ALA A 111 13.87 1.80 9.28
N ALA A 112 13.59 1.12 8.15
CA ALA A 112 12.65 1.63 7.15
C ALA A 112 11.23 1.77 7.71
N VAL A 113 10.75 0.77 8.47
CA VAL A 113 9.41 0.86 9.10
C VAL A 113 9.37 1.96 10.15
N GLU A 114 10.44 2.15 10.94
CA GLU A 114 10.51 3.23 11.93
C GLU A 114 10.48 4.62 11.28
N LYS A 115 11.34 4.85 10.28
CA LYS A 115 11.45 6.14 9.57
C LYS A 115 10.23 6.47 8.71
N MET A 116 9.63 5.47 8.07
CA MET A 116 8.57 5.65 7.06
C MET A 116 7.19 5.15 7.53
N ARG A 117 7.00 4.96 8.83
CA ARG A 117 5.78 4.40 9.44
C ARG A 117 4.52 5.04 8.90
N ASP A 118 4.41 6.35 8.99
CA ASP A 118 3.20 7.10 8.61
C ASP A 118 2.92 7.01 7.10
N ILE A 119 3.99 7.02 6.29
CA ILE A 119 3.87 6.88 4.83
C ILE A 119 3.34 5.49 4.49
N ILE A 120 3.92 4.44 5.07
CA ILE A 120 3.50 3.06 4.83
C ILE A 120 2.05 2.89 5.31
N GLN A 121 1.69 3.38 6.50
CA GLN A 121 0.33 3.31 7.04
C GLN A 121 -0.69 3.97 6.11
N LYS A 122 -0.41 5.18 5.66
CA LYS A 122 -1.27 5.91 4.72
C LYS A 122 -1.41 5.19 3.39
N GLN A 123 -0.31 4.70 2.82
CA GLN A 123 -0.33 4.02 1.51
C GLN A 123 -1.02 2.67 1.55
N VAL A 124 -0.86 1.93 2.63
CA VAL A 124 -1.50 0.61 2.83
C VAL A 124 -2.92 0.75 3.39
N ASN A 125 -3.27 1.90 3.97
CA ASN A 125 -4.49 2.14 4.74
C ASN A 125 -4.65 1.14 5.89
N THR A 126 -3.66 1.12 6.78
CA THR A 126 -3.67 0.32 8.01
C THR A 126 -3.64 1.20 9.26
N LYS A 127 -4.27 0.75 10.35
CA LYS A 127 -4.26 1.48 11.62
C LYS A 127 -2.93 1.36 12.37
N SER A 128 -2.24 0.22 12.21
CA SER A 128 -0.95 0.01 12.86
C SER A 128 0.01 -0.82 12.00
N ILE A 129 1.29 -0.68 12.30
CA ILE A 129 2.36 -1.49 11.75
C ILE A 129 3.21 -2.01 12.89
N ASN A 130 3.39 -3.31 12.94
CA ASN A 130 4.28 -3.99 13.87
C ASN A 130 5.43 -4.66 13.12
N VAL A 131 6.63 -4.62 13.70
CA VAL A 131 7.79 -5.35 13.18
C VAL A 131 8.15 -6.44 14.17
N LEU A 132 8.25 -7.67 13.70
CA LEU A 132 8.55 -8.84 14.51
C LEU A 132 9.63 -9.67 13.83
N GLU A 133 10.36 -10.48 14.60
CA GLU A 133 11.27 -11.49 14.04
C GLU A 133 10.53 -12.73 13.53
N SER A 134 9.35 -13.01 14.10
CA SER A 134 8.45 -14.09 13.69
C SER A 134 7.01 -13.74 14.09
N LEU A 135 6.03 -14.18 13.31
CA LEU A 135 4.61 -14.02 13.67
C LEU A 135 4.19 -15.23 14.54
N PRO A 136 3.66 -14.99 15.75
CA PRO A 136 3.12 -16.07 16.59
C PRO A 136 1.99 -16.82 15.87
N GLY A 137 2.00 -18.17 16.02
CA GLY A 137 0.98 -19.02 15.39
C GLY A 137 1.24 -19.40 13.93
N VAL A 138 2.30 -18.89 13.32
CA VAL A 138 2.77 -19.39 12.03
C VAL A 138 3.58 -20.66 12.26
N SER A 139 3.16 -21.75 11.62
CA SER A 139 3.94 -22.97 11.57
C SER A 139 4.58 -23.15 10.19
N ILE A 140 5.84 -23.55 10.18
CA ILE A 140 6.58 -23.82 8.96
C ILE A 140 6.68 -25.33 8.78
N LYS A 141 6.30 -25.81 7.61
CA LYS A 141 6.47 -27.22 7.21
C LYS A 141 7.38 -27.29 6.01
N ILE A 142 8.36 -28.17 6.07
CA ILE A 142 9.24 -28.42 4.94
C ILE A 142 8.83 -29.74 4.30
N LYS A 143 8.52 -29.68 3.02
CA LYS A 143 8.26 -30.85 2.18
C LYS A 143 9.38 -31.01 1.17
N CYS A 144 9.68 -32.24 0.82
CA CYS A 144 10.59 -32.52 -0.29
C CYS A 144 9.90 -32.26 -1.64
N ASP A 145 10.64 -31.77 -2.64
CA ASP A 145 10.23 -31.85 -4.04
C ASP A 145 10.53 -33.26 -4.58
N PRO A 146 9.50 -34.13 -4.77
CA PRO A 146 9.74 -35.52 -5.16
C PRO A 146 10.42 -35.63 -6.53
N GLY A 147 10.16 -34.67 -7.40
CA GLY A 147 10.74 -34.66 -8.76
C GLY A 147 12.24 -34.39 -8.76
N LYS A 148 12.71 -33.51 -7.89
CA LYS A 148 14.14 -33.14 -7.78
C LYS A 148 14.91 -34.12 -6.90
N ILE A 149 14.37 -34.45 -5.73
CA ILE A 149 15.00 -35.40 -4.82
C ILE A 149 15.02 -36.82 -5.44
N GLY A 150 13.93 -37.20 -6.12
CA GLY A 150 13.88 -38.49 -6.81
C GLY A 150 14.93 -38.65 -7.91
N LYS A 151 15.21 -37.57 -8.66
CA LYS A 151 16.29 -37.56 -9.66
C LYS A 151 17.69 -37.67 -9.03
N ALA A 152 17.89 -37.03 -7.89
CA ALA A 152 19.21 -36.99 -7.24
C ALA A 152 19.50 -38.23 -6.38
N TYR A 153 18.52 -38.76 -5.67
CA TYR A 153 18.68 -39.75 -4.63
C TYR A 153 17.87 -41.03 -4.79
N GLY A 154 16.96 -41.08 -5.79
CA GLY A 154 16.22 -42.30 -6.16
C GLY A 154 15.50 -42.97 -4.99
N GLN A 155 15.92 -44.18 -4.64
CA GLN A 155 15.28 -44.97 -3.57
C GLN A 155 15.34 -44.37 -2.16
N LEU A 156 16.26 -43.43 -1.91
CA LEU A 156 16.37 -42.76 -0.61
C LEU A 156 15.32 -41.64 -0.42
N THR A 157 14.53 -41.31 -1.45
CA THR A 157 13.54 -40.23 -1.40
C THR A 157 12.56 -40.32 -0.22
N PRO A 158 11.99 -41.49 0.15
CA PRO A 158 11.08 -41.58 1.29
C PRO A 158 11.77 -41.31 2.64
N GLU A 159 13.01 -41.79 2.81
CA GLU A 159 13.79 -41.55 4.03
C GLU A 159 14.19 -40.07 4.18
N ILE A 160 14.57 -39.43 3.05
CA ILE A 160 14.85 -37.99 3.00
C ILE A 160 13.60 -37.18 3.36
N ALA A 161 12.43 -37.55 2.80
CA ALA A 161 11.19 -36.87 3.11
C ALA A 161 10.82 -36.97 4.60
N THR A 162 10.99 -38.16 5.19
CA THR A 162 10.77 -38.39 6.61
C THR A 162 11.71 -37.54 7.44
N LYS A 163 12.99 -37.49 7.10
CA LYS A 163 14.02 -36.73 7.83
C LYS A 163 13.70 -35.23 7.79
N LEU A 164 13.37 -34.69 6.61
CA LEU A 164 12.99 -33.27 6.44
C LEU A 164 11.69 -32.89 7.20
N THR A 165 10.82 -33.87 7.48
CA THR A 165 9.61 -33.65 8.28
C THR A 165 9.87 -33.66 9.78
N ILE A 166 10.88 -34.44 10.24
CA ILE A 166 11.23 -34.57 11.64
C ILE A 166 12.15 -33.46 12.12
N ASP A 167 13.07 -33.02 11.27
CA ASP A 167 14.01 -31.95 11.63
C ASP A 167 13.33 -30.60 11.77
N SER A 168 13.84 -29.76 12.67
CA SER A 168 13.29 -28.41 12.85
C SER A 168 13.37 -27.60 11.54
N PRO A 169 12.25 -27.04 11.05
CA PRO A 169 12.23 -26.18 9.86
C PRO A 169 13.21 -25.01 9.96
N GLU A 170 13.34 -24.41 11.15
CA GLU A 170 14.24 -23.29 11.40
C GLU A 170 15.71 -23.69 11.21
N THR A 171 16.07 -24.91 11.63
CA THR A 171 17.43 -25.46 11.46
C THR A 171 17.73 -25.65 9.99
N ILE A 172 16.81 -26.28 9.24
CA ILE A 172 16.97 -26.52 7.80
C ILE A 172 17.11 -25.20 7.04
N ILE A 173 16.20 -24.25 7.28
CA ILE A 173 16.21 -22.93 6.64
C ILE A 173 17.50 -22.17 7.01
N GLY A 174 17.91 -22.21 8.28
CA GLY A 174 19.13 -21.55 8.74
C GLY A 174 20.39 -22.04 8.03
N HIS A 175 20.53 -23.37 7.80
CA HIS A 175 21.63 -23.92 7.01
C HIS A 175 21.55 -23.54 5.54
N LEU A 176 20.35 -23.58 4.95
CA LEU A 176 20.15 -23.20 3.55
C LEU A 176 20.43 -21.70 3.28
N GLU A 177 20.18 -20.83 4.25
CA GLU A 177 20.48 -19.40 4.15
C GLU A 177 21.98 -19.11 4.31
N LYS A 178 22.66 -19.81 5.21
CA LYS A 178 24.10 -19.58 5.52
C LYS A 178 25.03 -20.30 4.55
N GLU A 179 24.74 -21.56 4.29
CA GLU A 179 25.64 -22.49 3.61
C GLU A 179 25.12 -22.90 2.22
N SER A 180 23.91 -22.46 1.84
CA SER A 180 23.19 -22.83 0.61
C SER A 180 22.87 -24.34 0.50
N VAL A 181 23.25 -25.14 1.47
CA VAL A 181 23.09 -26.60 1.50
C VAL A 181 22.77 -27.03 2.92
N TYR A 182 21.80 -27.94 3.07
CA TYR A 182 21.55 -28.67 4.32
C TYR A 182 22.05 -30.09 4.16
N THR A 183 23.03 -30.51 4.99
CA THR A 183 23.72 -31.79 4.90
C THR A 183 23.37 -32.69 6.08
N PHE A 184 23.04 -33.95 5.81
CA PHE A 184 22.81 -34.98 6.81
C PHE A 184 23.13 -36.38 6.23
N SER A 185 23.21 -37.41 7.10
CA SER A 185 23.50 -38.79 6.68
C SER A 185 22.27 -39.68 6.82
N ILE A 186 22.08 -40.56 5.85
CA ILE A 186 21.12 -41.69 5.89
C ILE A 186 21.92 -42.98 5.69
N GLY A 187 22.05 -43.78 6.75
CA GLY A 187 23.01 -44.87 6.77
C GLY A 187 24.44 -44.37 6.51
N ASP A 188 25.11 -44.96 5.54
CA ASP A 188 26.50 -44.58 5.17
C ASP A 188 26.53 -43.49 4.03
N LYS A 189 25.39 -42.97 3.62
CA LYS A 189 25.30 -41.99 2.51
C LYS A 189 25.10 -40.59 3.02
N GLU A 190 25.94 -39.68 2.58
CA GLU A 190 25.77 -38.24 2.78
C GLU A 190 24.73 -37.69 1.81
N VAL A 191 23.75 -36.95 2.34
CA VAL A 191 22.68 -36.30 1.58
C VAL A 191 22.83 -34.80 1.68
N LYS A 192 22.83 -34.11 0.55
CA LYS A 192 22.94 -32.66 0.43
C LYS A 192 21.65 -32.10 -0.19
N ILE A 193 20.92 -31.36 0.60
CA ILE A 193 19.66 -30.72 0.16
C ILE A 193 19.91 -29.25 -0.12
N THR A 194 19.50 -28.80 -1.29
CA THR A 194 19.54 -27.40 -1.71
C THR A 194 18.15 -26.76 -1.64
N LYS A 195 18.08 -25.44 -1.64
CA LYS A 195 16.81 -24.69 -1.53
C LYS A 195 15.77 -25.07 -2.59
N ASP A 196 16.21 -25.42 -3.77
CA ASP A 196 15.33 -25.82 -4.87
C ASP A 196 14.76 -27.24 -4.74
N MET A 197 15.33 -28.10 -3.86
CA MET A 197 14.87 -29.45 -3.58
C MET A 197 13.78 -29.52 -2.51
N ILE A 198 13.45 -28.41 -1.87
CA ILE A 198 12.43 -28.34 -0.83
C ILE A 198 11.31 -27.38 -1.18
N ILE A 199 10.15 -27.64 -0.62
CA ILE A 199 8.97 -26.77 -0.66
C ILE A 199 8.72 -26.34 0.79
N VAL A 200 8.82 -25.02 1.03
CA VAL A 200 8.52 -24.44 2.34
C VAL A 200 7.06 -24.02 2.34
N GLU A 201 6.24 -24.73 3.09
CA GLU A 201 4.85 -24.37 3.32
C GLU A 201 4.72 -23.65 4.66
N ARG A 202 4.02 -22.53 4.68
CA ARG A 202 3.68 -21.80 5.90
C ARG A 202 2.19 -21.91 6.14
N GLU A 203 1.83 -22.43 7.29
CA GLU A 203 0.46 -22.38 7.80
C GLU A 203 0.33 -21.11 8.62
N VAL A 204 -0.39 -20.16 8.05
CA VAL A 204 -0.63 -18.84 8.64
C VAL A 204 -2.02 -18.85 9.26
N PRO A 205 -2.23 -18.28 10.46
CA PRO A 205 -3.57 -18.14 11.03
C PRO A 205 -4.54 -17.47 10.03
N ASP A 206 -5.78 -17.95 9.96
CA ASP A 206 -6.80 -17.55 8.97
C ASP A 206 -7.08 -16.05 8.93
N ILE A 207 -6.83 -15.36 10.05
CA ILE A 207 -6.99 -13.90 10.15
C ILE A 207 -5.90 -13.12 9.39
N PHE A 208 -4.82 -13.76 8.96
CA PHE A 208 -3.73 -13.11 8.26
C PHE A 208 -3.62 -13.57 6.82
N GLN A 209 -3.38 -12.61 5.93
CA GLN A 209 -2.97 -12.86 4.56
C GLN A 209 -1.49 -12.53 4.38
N GLU A 210 -0.70 -13.56 4.06
CA GLU A 210 0.75 -13.43 3.87
C GLU A 210 1.13 -13.03 2.44
N ARG A 211 2.20 -12.21 2.34
CA ARG A 211 3.01 -11.98 1.13
C ARG A 211 4.48 -11.84 1.49
N GLU A 212 5.33 -12.44 0.67
CA GLU A 212 6.78 -12.30 0.77
C GLU A 212 7.29 -11.09 -0.01
N PHE A 213 8.40 -10.51 0.47
CA PHE A 213 9.26 -9.60 -0.25
C PHE A 213 10.73 -10.02 -0.05
N ARG A 214 11.64 -9.38 -0.76
CA ARG A 214 13.06 -9.79 -0.79
C ARG A 214 13.71 -9.94 0.59
N SER A 215 13.26 -9.17 1.57
CA SER A 215 13.90 -9.06 2.89
C SER A 215 13.02 -9.54 4.05
N GLY A 216 11.86 -10.17 3.77
CA GLY A 216 10.95 -10.65 4.81
C GLY A 216 9.56 -10.98 4.31
N GLN A 217 8.60 -10.94 5.22
CA GLN A 217 7.18 -11.19 4.95
C GLN A 217 6.32 -10.06 5.49
N VAL A 218 5.19 -9.83 4.82
CA VAL A 218 4.11 -8.96 5.31
C VAL A 218 2.89 -9.82 5.58
N TYR A 219 2.34 -9.71 6.76
CA TYR A 219 1.09 -10.31 7.17
C TYR A 219 0.04 -9.22 7.34
N LEU A 220 -1.00 -9.27 6.54
CA LEU A 220 -2.13 -8.35 6.59
C LEU A 220 -3.22 -8.95 7.47
N ASN A 221 -3.61 -8.28 8.54
CA ASN A 221 -4.75 -8.68 9.35
C ASN A 221 -6.04 -8.39 8.58
N THR A 222 -6.80 -9.45 8.30
CA THR A 222 -8.06 -9.38 7.52
C THR A 222 -9.30 -9.32 8.40
N GLU A 223 -9.12 -9.37 9.73
CA GLU A 223 -10.22 -9.27 10.69
C GLU A 223 -10.96 -7.94 10.54
N ARG A 224 -12.28 -8.01 10.56
CA ARG A 224 -13.14 -6.83 10.43
C ARG A 224 -13.74 -6.44 11.77
N SER A 225 -13.82 -5.15 12.04
CA SER A 225 -14.61 -4.59 13.15
C SER A 225 -15.66 -3.62 12.61
N GLU A 226 -16.66 -3.33 13.40
CA GLU A 226 -17.70 -2.36 13.04
C GLU A 226 -17.11 -0.99 12.72
N GLU A 227 -16.09 -0.55 13.48
CA GLU A 227 -15.40 0.72 13.24
C GLU A 227 -14.66 0.75 11.89
N LEU A 228 -13.94 -0.35 11.56
CA LEU A 228 -13.23 -0.45 10.28
C LEU A 228 -14.20 -0.51 9.09
N ASP A 229 -15.35 -1.15 9.29
CA ASP A 229 -16.39 -1.20 8.26
C ASP A 229 -17.07 0.18 8.11
N ALA A 230 -17.39 0.86 9.19
CA ALA A 230 -17.98 2.20 9.18
C ALA A 230 -17.07 3.20 8.44
N GLU A 231 -15.77 3.21 8.74
CA GLU A 231 -14.80 4.05 8.02
C GLU A 231 -14.71 3.67 6.53
N GLY A 232 -14.73 2.38 6.22
CA GLY A 232 -14.75 1.90 4.83
C GLY A 232 -15.98 2.39 4.07
N TYR A 233 -17.15 2.32 4.67
CA TYR A 233 -18.38 2.85 4.10
C TYR A 233 -18.32 4.37 3.93
N ALA A 234 -17.85 5.11 4.94
CA ALA A 234 -17.69 6.57 4.84
C ALA A 234 -16.80 6.97 3.66
N ARG A 235 -15.67 6.30 3.46
CA ARG A 235 -14.75 6.57 2.33
C ARG A 235 -15.36 6.22 0.97
N GLU A 236 -16.13 5.13 0.89
CA GLU A 236 -16.84 4.79 -0.36
C GLU A 236 -17.98 5.79 -0.65
N VAL A 237 -18.69 6.24 0.38
CA VAL A 237 -19.72 7.28 0.25
C VAL A 237 -19.10 8.58 -0.25
N MET A 238 -18.03 9.06 0.38
CA MET A 238 -17.29 10.26 -0.06
C MET A 238 -16.88 10.17 -1.53
N ARG A 239 -16.30 9.06 -1.94
CA ARG A 239 -15.89 8.85 -3.34
C ARG A 239 -17.06 8.89 -4.30
N ASN A 240 -18.15 8.19 -3.99
CA ASN A 240 -19.32 8.17 -4.85
C ASN A 240 -19.94 9.57 -5.00
N ILE A 241 -20.04 10.32 -3.90
CA ILE A 241 -20.54 11.71 -3.94
C ILE A 241 -19.61 12.62 -4.76
N GLN A 242 -18.29 12.50 -4.60
CA GLN A 242 -17.32 13.26 -5.42
C GLN A 242 -17.44 12.92 -6.91
N GLN A 243 -17.68 11.66 -7.27
CA GLN A 243 -17.96 11.29 -8.67
C GLN A 243 -19.28 11.87 -9.18
N LEU A 244 -20.32 11.92 -8.34
CA LEU A 244 -21.60 12.53 -8.69
C LEU A 244 -21.45 14.03 -8.88
N ARG A 245 -20.71 14.74 -8.02
CA ARG A 245 -20.37 16.16 -8.18
C ARG A 245 -19.70 16.42 -9.53
N LYS A 246 -18.68 15.62 -9.87
CA LYS A 246 -18.00 15.75 -11.17
C LYS A 246 -18.94 15.52 -12.36
N LYS A 247 -19.85 14.53 -12.27
CA LYS A 247 -20.84 14.27 -13.32
C LYS A 247 -21.86 15.39 -13.46
N ALA A 248 -22.17 16.08 -12.37
CA ALA A 248 -23.05 17.26 -12.34
C ALA A 248 -22.35 18.55 -12.82
N GLY A 249 -21.06 18.48 -13.19
CA GLY A 249 -20.30 19.64 -13.68
C GLY A 249 -19.83 20.59 -12.57
N LEU A 250 -19.87 20.16 -11.30
CA LEU A 250 -19.39 20.95 -10.18
C LEU A 250 -17.86 20.97 -10.10
N GLU A 251 -17.30 22.12 -9.78
CA GLU A 251 -15.88 22.31 -9.53
C GLU A 251 -15.48 21.93 -8.10
N LYS A 252 -14.17 21.88 -7.84
CA LYS A 252 -13.63 21.48 -6.52
C LYS A 252 -14.04 22.45 -5.40
N LEU A 253 -14.14 23.74 -5.72
CA LEU A 253 -14.45 24.82 -4.76
C LEU A 253 -15.97 25.06 -4.59
N ASP A 254 -16.80 24.45 -5.41
CA ASP A 254 -18.24 24.60 -5.27
C ASP A 254 -18.73 23.95 -3.97
N SER A 255 -19.59 24.64 -3.23
CA SER A 255 -20.28 24.08 -2.05
C SER A 255 -21.60 23.45 -2.42
N ILE A 256 -22.03 22.44 -1.67
CA ILE A 256 -23.31 21.75 -1.85
C ILE A 256 -24.08 21.60 -0.54
N VAL A 257 -25.41 21.55 -0.66
CA VAL A 257 -26.29 21.00 0.37
C VAL A 257 -26.68 19.59 -0.04
N LEU A 258 -26.52 18.62 0.86
CA LEU A 258 -26.67 17.20 0.57
C LEU A 258 -27.57 16.50 1.58
N LEU A 259 -28.47 15.66 1.08
CA LEU A 259 -29.22 14.68 1.86
C LEU A 259 -28.83 13.27 1.42
N LEU A 260 -28.40 12.45 2.37
CA LEU A 260 -28.03 11.06 2.17
C LEU A 260 -29.05 10.17 2.86
N LYS A 261 -29.82 9.38 2.09
CA LYS A 261 -30.74 8.37 2.63
C LYS A 261 -30.03 7.02 2.71
N VAL A 262 -30.16 6.40 3.87
CA VAL A 262 -29.53 5.12 4.22
C VAL A 262 -30.45 4.27 5.12
N SER A 263 -30.09 3.02 5.39
CA SER A 263 -30.70 2.20 6.44
C SER A 263 -30.44 2.81 7.83
N LYS A 264 -31.22 2.36 8.84
CA LYS A 264 -31.03 2.83 10.21
C LYS A 264 -29.64 2.47 10.75
N GLU A 265 -29.23 1.24 10.53
CA GLU A 265 -27.90 0.74 10.95
C GLU A 265 -26.79 1.55 10.28
N MET A 266 -26.89 1.80 8.97
CA MET A 266 -25.91 2.58 8.24
C MET A 266 -25.85 4.05 8.70
N LYS A 267 -26.98 4.62 9.12
CA LYS A 267 -27.01 5.97 9.71
C LYS A 267 -26.19 6.00 11.01
N GLU A 268 -26.41 5.05 11.90
CA GLU A 268 -25.66 4.96 13.17
C GLU A 268 -24.14 4.79 12.92
N MET A 269 -23.76 3.98 11.93
CA MET A 269 -22.36 3.77 11.52
C MET A 269 -21.72 5.01 10.91
N LEU A 270 -22.45 5.81 10.12
CA LEU A 270 -21.89 6.96 9.41
C LEU A 270 -21.93 8.26 10.21
N GLU A 271 -22.78 8.39 11.21
CA GLU A 271 -22.94 9.62 11.99
C GLU A 271 -21.62 10.13 12.60
N PRO A 272 -20.73 9.26 13.15
CA PRO A 272 -19.43 9.70 13.66
C PRO A 272 -18.51 10.29 12.58
N PHE A 273 -18.65 9.86 11.33
CA PHE A 273 -17.83 10.30 10.18
C PHE A 273 -18.45 11.48 9.42
N LYS A 274 -19.64 11.94 9.81
CA LYS A 274 -20.34 13.01 9.13
C LYS A 274 -19.49 14.28 8.94
N PRO A 275 -18.77 14.81 9.95
CA PRO A 275 -17.94 16.00 9.78
C PRO A 275 -16.82 15.78 8.74
N GLU A 276 -16.17 14.62 8.74
CA GLU A 276 -15.13 14.28 7.77
C GLU A 276 -15.72 14.18 6.35
N ILE A 277 -16.93 13.59 6.23
CA ILE A 277 -17.61 13.47 4.94
C ILE A 277 -17.96 14.88 4.43
N GLU A 278 -18.57 15.74 5.25
CA GLU A 278 -18.93 17.13 4.88
C GLU A 278 -17.72 17.88 4.34
N GLU A 279 -16.60 17.87 5.07
CA GLU A 279 -15.35 18.53 4.67
C GLU A 279 -14.82 18.00 3.33
N LYS A 280 -14.71 16.70 3.19
CA LYS A 280 -14.11 16.07 2.00
C LYS A 280 -14.95 16.19 0.74
N ILE A 281 -16.28 16.25 0.87
CA ILE A 281 -17.18 16.43 -0.26
C ILE A 281 -17.51 17.89 -0.54
N GLY A 282 -17.05 18.85 0.28
CA GLY A 282 -17.36 20.28 0.16
C GLY A 282 -18.86 20.55 0.36
N ALA A 283 -19.44 19.96 1.42
CA ALA A 283 -20.83 20.23 1.78
C ALA A 283 -20.90 21.27 2.88
N ASP A 284 -21.65 22.34 2.64
CA ASP A 284 -21.98 23.31 3.69
C ASP A 284 -22.94 22.72 4.72
N LYS A 285 -23.78 21.80 4.26
CA LYS A 285 -24.71 21.07 5.11
C LYS A 285 -24.97 19.68 4.54
N MET A 286 -24.83 18.67 5.40
CA MET A 286 -25.20 17.30 5.09
C MET A 286 -26.22 16.78 6.12
N GLU A 287 -27.23 16.10 5.62
CA GLU A 287 -28.21 15.39 6.45
C GLU A 287 -28.20 13.90 6.12
N ILE A 288 -28.05 13.04 7.13
CA ILE A 288 -28.19 11.58 6.99
C ILE A 288 -29.58 11.19 7.48
N SER A 289 -30.40 10.67 6.58
CA SER A 289 -31.82 10.39 6.80
C SER A 289 -32.17 8.94 6.49
N ILE A 290 -33.20 8.43 7.13
CA ILE A 290 -33.86 7.15 6.75
C ILE A 290 -35.03 7.38 5.78
N ALA A 291 -35.54 8.61 5.68
CA ALA A 291 -36.64 8.98 4.81
C ALA A 291 -36.17 9.65 3.52
N ASP A 292 -37.01 9.62 2.50
CA ASP A 292 -36.78 10.33 1.25
C ASP A 292 -36.80 11.84 1.47
N SER A 293 -36.09 12.58 0.60
CA SER A 293 -36.14 14.03 0.60
C SER A 293 -37.55 14.54 0.23
N VAL A 294 -38.08 15.44 1.07
CA VAL A 294 -39.31 16.18 0.79
C VAL A 294 -38.99 17.45 -0.04
N ARG A 295 -37.72 17.87 -0.07
CA ARG A 295 -37.28 19.08 -0.80
C ARG A 295 -36.89 18.74 -2.24
N LYS A 296 -37.14 19.64 -3.16
CA LYS A 296 -36.59 19.57 -4.51
C LYS A 296 -35.09 19.86 -4.46
N HIS A 297 -34.30 18.94 -5.00
CA HIS A 297 -32.87 19.12 -5.24
C HIS A 297 -32.60 19.13 -6.74
N GLU A 298 -31.51 19.77 -7.15
CA GLU A 298 -31.12 19.86 -8.57
C GLU A 298 -30.66 18.50 -9.10
N HIS A 299 -30.01 17.71 -8.25
CA HIS A 299 -29.44 16.42 -8.60
C HIS A 299 -29.91 15.32 -7.66
N GLN A 300 -30.21 14.17 -8.23
CA GLN A 300 -30.55 12.95 -7.52
C GLN A 300 -29.78 11.76 -8.13
N ALA A 301 -29.26 10.89 -7.29
CA ALA A 301 -28.60 9.68 -7.74
C ALA A 301 -28.70 8.54 -6.69
N GLU A 302 -28.49 7.32 -7.16
CA GLU A 302 -28.41 6.15 -6.31
C GLU A 302 -27.11 5.38 -6.61
N PHE A 303 -26.52 4.79 -5.58
CA PHE A 303 -25.37 3.90 -5.73
C PHE A 303 -25.42 2.79 -4.67
N LYS A 304 -24.61 1.76 -4.88
CA LYS A 304 -24.44 0.65 -3.93
C LYS A 304 -22.99 0.55 -3.50
N VAL A 305 -22.79 0.26 -2.23
CA VAL A 305 -21.50 -0.14 -1.66
C VAL A 305 -21.69 -1.48 -0.98
N LYS A 306 -21.04 -2.51 -1.49
CA LYS A 306 -21.33 -3.92 -1.13
C LYS A 306 -22.82 -4.23 -1.34
N TRP A 307 -23.54 -4.54 -0.25
CA TRP A 307 -24.99 -4.83 -0.27
C TRP A 307 -25.88 -3.64 0.10
N GLU A 308 -25.27 -2.55 0.62
CA GLU A 308 -26.01 -1.38 1.07
C GLU A 308 -26.35 -0.44 -0.09
N LYS A 309 -27.58 0.09 -0.08
CA LYS A 309 -28.09 1.06 -1.06
C LYS A 309 -28.11 2.45 -0.45
N PHE A 310 -27.59 3.40 -1.21
CA PHE A 310 -27.54 4.82 -0.86
C PHE A 310 -28.34 5.62 -1.90
N SER A 311 -29.20 6.51 -1.43
CA SER A 311 -29.84 7.51 -2.29
C SER A 311 -29.38 8.90 -1.87
N VAL A 312 -29.01 9.71 -2.83
CA VAL A 312 -28.39 11.03 -2.61
C VAL A 312 -29.16 12.10 -3.36
N TRP A 313 -29.43 13.18 -2.68
CA TRP A 313 -29.96 14.41 -3.26
C TRP A 313 -29.04 15.57 -2.90
N PHE A 314 -28.65 16.37 -3.87
CA PHE A 314 -27.80 17.53 -3.63
C PHE A 314 -28.11 18.69 -4.58
N SER A 315 -27.79 19.88 -4.12
CA SER A 315 -27.90 21.14 -4.91
C SER A 315 -26.65 21.97 -4.63
N LYS A 316 -26.24 22.75 -5.63
CA LYS A 316 -25.19 23.75 -5.45
C LYS A 316 -25.73 24.88 -4.57
N VAL A 317 -24.86 25.45 -3.70
CA VAL A 317 -25.16 26.61 -2.86
C VAL A 317 -24.84 27.90 -3.60
#